data_cd092ae725366f257d2815e6602b3040
#
_entry.id   cd092ae725366f257d2815e6602b3040
#
_cell.length_a   1.000
_cell.length_b   1.000
_cell.length_c   1.000
_cell.angle_alpha   90.00
_cell.angle_beta   90.00
_cell.angle_gamma   90.00
#
_symmetry.space_group_name_H-M   'P 1'
#
loop_
_entity.id
_entity.type
_entity.pdbx_description
1 polymer ?
#
loop_
_entity_poly.entity_id
_entity_poly.type
_entity_poly.pdbx_seq_one_letter_code
_entity_poly.pdbx_strand_id
1 'polypeptide(L)'
;PKDWPEFQEYLREYDRTDEHREPPGELVLDETQRFEVPDDALTEVGINLGEVMEGDGGHFVIIAKPTRGLFQEDRYWEVVRVWVQITQLGLDAFADDSDLVVWANALQDGAPLADVDILSPDGKTISSTNEQGVTRFSIPSEGLSYLVGQRGQDQALLPYSNYYWGDDGWLLHTPEDELRWYVFDDRGMYRPGEEVHVKGWMRRIGAGPNGDLGLTGGLVSAVQYQLIGPQGNEFETGRVEVNDWGGFDFAVTLPENINLGYAQMMVTAEGTLSNLSRTQYEHRFQIQEFRRPEFEVSARNETTGPYYVQGHAVVAVEAVYYAGGALPNAEVEWRVNASPTNYSPPNWPDFSFGYWTPWWWYYEMGPNGETQVQIYTGKTDATGNHYLRLDFESVEEPRPYSVMAESTVFDVNRQAWAGMTSLMVHPADRYVGLRSERYFVEQGTPLDIDLIVTDLDGEPISGVAIEVETVRLVWKNTPDGWQEQEEDLQTCSTESGVEPVNCSFETPVGGRYQITASVIDESGRQN
;
A
#
# COMPACT_ATOMS: atom_id res chain seq x y z
N PRO A 1 35.72 2.81 -16.93
CA PRO A 1 35.52 4.06 -17.69
C PRO A 1 36.70 5.02 -17.55
N LYS A 2 36.93 5.81 -18.59
CA LYS A 2 37.97 6.86 -18.53
C LYS A 2 37.44 8.13 -17.86
N ASP A 3 36.14 8.30 -17.86
CA ASP A 3 35.40 9.42 -17.25
C ASP A 3 34.20 8.85 -16.47
N TRP A 4 34.33 8.79 -15.16
CA TRP A 4 33.27 8.30 -14.28
C TRP A 4 32.06 9.23 -14.22
N PRO A 5 32.21 10.56 -14.16
CA PRO A 5 31.08 11.49 -14.25
C PRO A 5 30.22 11.31 -15.51
N GLU A 6 30.84 11.25 -16.70
CA GLU A 6 30.14 11.03 -17.96
C GLU A 6 29.41 9.68 -17.98
N PHE A 7 30.05 8.63 -17.44
CA PHE A 7 29.47 7.31 -17.37
C PHE A 7 28.27 7.27 -16.44
N GLN A 8 28.37 7.89 -15.25
CA GLN A 8 27.30 7.97 -14.29
C GLN A 8 26.11 8.80 -14.81
N GLU A 9 26.38 9.91 -15.49
CA GLU A 9 25.34 10.71 -16.16
C GLU A 9 24.59 9.89 -17.19
N TYR A 10 25.30 9.13 -18.03
CA TYR A 10 24.68 8.22 -19.02
C TYR A 10 23.79 7.16 -18.35
N LEU A 11 24.21 6.56 -17.24
CA LEU A 11 23.42 5.56 -16.52
C LEU A 11 22.13 6.12 -15.92
N ARG A 12 22.14 7.41 -15.57
CA ARG A 12 21.01 8.09 -14.90
C ARG A 12 20.00 8.70 -15.87
N GLU A 13 20.34 8.81 -17.14
CA GLU A 13 19.45 9.43 -18.11
C GLU A 13 18.16 8.62 -18.29
N TYR A 14 17.04 9.28 -17.96
CA TYR A 14 15.70 8.67 -18.07
C TYR A 14 15.21 8.58 -19.51
N ASP A 15 15.52 9.56 -20.36
CA ASP A 15 15.09 9.57 -21.75
C ASP A 15 15.89 8.56 -22.58
N ARG A 16 15.58 7.30 -22.32
CA ARG A 16 16.13 6.14 -23.04
C ARG A 16 15.58 6.02 -24.45
N THR A 17 14.71 6.95 -24.86
CA THR A 17 14.12 7.00 -26.20
C THR A 17 15.00 7.76 -27.19
N ASP A 18 15.99 8.53 -26.71
CA ASP A 18 16.93 9.16 -27.59
C ASP A 18 17.88 8.11 -28.18
N GLU A 19 17.52 7.64 -29.39
CA GLU A 19 18.29 6.66 -30.15
C GLU A 19 19.71 7.14 -30.49
N HIS A 20 20.03 8.41 -30.25
CA HIS A 20 21.23 9.07 -30.72
C HIS A 20 22.33 9.19 -29.67
N ARG A 21 22.05 8.94 -28.39
CA ARG A 21 23.12 8.99 -27.39
C ARG A 21 23.86 7.66 -27.32
N GLU A 22 25.10 7.67 -27.75
CA GLU A 22 25.99 6.53 -27.63
C GLU A 22 26.51 6.39 -26.18
N PRO A 23 26.67 5.16 -25.66
CA PRO A 23 27.30 4.97 -24.37
C PRO A 23 28.72 5.54 -24.35
N PRO A 24 29.17 6.12 -23.23
CA PRO A 24 30.57 6.52 -23.12
C PRO A 24 31.45 5.26 -23.11
N GLY A 25 32.50 5.28 -23.89
CA GLY A 25 33.45 4.16 -23.96
C GLY A 25 33.81 3.79 -25.40
N GLU A 26 34.33 2.60 -25.58
CA GLU A 26 34.72 2.04 -26.88
C GLU A 26 33.73 0.96 -27.28
N LEU A 27 33.27 1.01 -28.55
CA LEU A 27 32.44 -0.04 -29.11
C LEU A 27 33.30 -1.29 -29.36
N VAL A 28 33.09 -2.32 -28.57
CA VAL A 28 33.89 -3.55 -28.64
C VAL A 28 33.17 -4.70 -29.34
N LEU A 29 31.84 -4.63 -29.48
CA LEU A 29 31.02 -5.62 -30.15
C LEU A 29 29.83 -4.94 -30.84
N ASP A 30 29.68 -5.16 -32.15
CA ASP A 30 28.51 -4.80 -32.94
C ASP A 30 28.18 -5.94 -33.89
N GLU A 31 27.19 -6.76 -33.51
CA GLU A 31 26.80 -7.91 -34.31
C GLU A 31 25.28 -8.07 -34.35
N THR A 32 24.79 -8.72 -35.39
CA THR A 32 23.40 -9.13 -35.51
C THR A 32 23.34 -10.64 -35.35
N GLN A 33 22.67 -11.09 -34.31
CA GLN A 33 22.43 -12.52 -34.04
C GLN A 33 20.99 -12.89 -34.42
N ARG A 34 20.81 -14.08 -34.99
CA ARG A 34 19.50 -14.65 -35.27
C ARG A 34 19.24 -15.80 -34.32
N PHE A 35 18.17 -15.68 -33.57
CA PHE A 35 17.72 -16.72 -32.64
C PHE A 35 16.53 -17.45 -33.23
N GLU A 36 16.54 -18.79 -33.13
CA GLU A 36 15.37 -19.63 -33.37
C GLU A 36 14.72 -19.84 -32.00
N VAL A 37 13.72 -19.04 -31.69
CA VAL A 37 12.96 -19.14 -30.45
C VAL A 37 11.59 -19.73 -30.76
N PRO A 38 11.12 -20.71 -29.98
CA PRO A 38 9.73 -21.16 -30.04
C PRO A 38 8.77 -20.01 -29.73
N ASP A 39 7.62 -20.00 -30.39
CA ASP A 39 6.56 -19.04 -30.02
C ASP A 39 6.14 -19.30 -28.56
N ASP A 40 5.97 -18.23 -27.80
CA ASP A 40 5.52 -18.22 -26.40
C ASP A 40 6.39 -19.04 -25.42
N ALA A 41 7.68 -19.23 -25.70
CA ALA A 41 8.61 -19.85 -24.80
C ALA A 41 9.70 -18.89 -24.31
N LEU A 42 9.97 -18.89 -23.02
CA LEU A 42 11.13 -18.17 -22.46
C LEU A 42 12.41 -18.80 -23.00
N THR A 43 13.22 -18.01 -23.69
CA THR A 43 14.47 -18.49 -24.29
C THR A 43 15.63 -17.68 -23.74
N GLU A 44 16.61 -18.36 -23.17
CA GLU A 44 17.86 -17.73 -22.70
C GLU A 44 18.80 -17.55 -23.89
N VAL A 45 19.34 -16.33 -24.00
CA VAL A 45 20.35 -16.00 -25.00
C VAL A 45 21.62 -15.55 -24.30
N GLY A 46 22.71 -16.30 -24.49
CA GLY A 46 24.01 -15.98 -23.90
C GLY A 46 24.78 -14.98 -24.77
N ILE A 47 25.31 -13.93 -24.16
CA ILE A 47 26.28 -13.01 -24.76
C ILE A 47 27.65 -13.30 -24.12
N ASN A 48 28.61 -13.73 -24.95
CA ASN A 48 29.96 -14.06 -24.46
C ASN A 48 30.84 -12.81 -24.37
N LEU A 49 30.90 -12.19 -23.19
CA LEU A 49 31.76 -11.01 -22.96
C LEU A 49 33.25 -11.37 -22.89
N GLY A 50 33.61 -12.64 -22.64
CA GLY A 50 35.01 -13.07 -22.53
C GLY A 50 35.85 -12.86 -23.78
N GLU A 51 35.22 -12.80 -24.97
CA GLU A 51 35.90 -12.57 -26.24
C GLU A 51 36.28 -11.10 -26.47
N VAL A 52 35.62 -10.18 -25.77
CA VAL A 52 35.84 -8.73 -25.91
C VAL A 52 36.46 -8.09 -24.66
N MET A 53 36.68 -8.89 -23.62
CA MET A 53 37.33 -8.41 -22.41
C MET A 53 38.84 -8.27 -22.59
N GLU A 54 39.38 -7.10 -22.23
CA GLU A 54 40.80 -6.89 -22.03
C GLU A 54 41.14 -7.01 -20.54
N GLY A 55 41.56 -8.20 -20.07
CA GLY A 55 41.85 -8.49 -18.66
C GLY A 55 40.71 -9.19 -17.92
N ASP A 56 40.78 -9.17 -16.56
CA ASP A 56 39.92 -9.97 -15.69
C ASP A 56 38.62 -9.24 -15.25
N GLY A 57 38.38 -8.02 -15.70
CA GLY A 57 37.23 -7.24 -15.30
C GLY A 57 36.97 -5.99 -16.15
N GLY A 58 35.86 -5.32 -15.91
CA GLY A 58 35.51 -4.09 -16.60
C GLY A 58 34.03 -3.73 -16.50
N HIS A 59 33.67 -2.61 -17.11
CA HIS A 59 32.30 -2.13 -17.19
C HIS A 59 31.82 -2.16 -18.62
N PHE A 60 30.66 -2.77 -18.86
CA PHE A 60 30.06 -2.92 -20.18
C PHE A 60 28.64 -2.37 -20.19
N VAL A 61 28.30 -1.64 -21.23
CA VAL A 61 26.91 -1.29 -21.54
C VAL A 61 26.49 -2.19 -22.71
N ILE A 62 25.51 -3.03 -22.48
CA ILE A 62 24.94 -3.94 -23.49
C ILE A 62 23.64 -3.33 -23.97
N ILE A 63 23.51 -3.14 -25.29
CA ILE A 63 22.30 -2.63 -25.92
C ILE A 63 21.81 -3.68 -26.92
N ALA A 64 20.70 -4.35 -26.61
CA ALA A 64 20.04 -5.27 -27.50
C ALA A 64 18.86 -4.59 -28.20
N LYS A 65 18.88 -4.55 -29.54
CA LYS A 65 17.86 -3.92 -30.36
C LYS A 65 17.24 -4.95 -31.29
N PRO A 66 15.90 -4.99 -31.46
CA PRO A 66 15.28 -5.80 -32.48
C PRO A 66 15.72 -5.34 -33.86
N THR A 67 15.98 -6.28 -34.81
CA THR A 67 16.30 -5.94 -36.18
C THR A 67 15.09 -5.31 -36.88
N ARG A 68 15.28 -4.21 -37.60
CA ARG A 68 14.20 -3.54 -38.35
C ARG A 68 13.76 -4.37 -39.54
N GLY A 69 12.48 -4.70 -39.62
CA GLY A 69 11.86 -5.26 -40.82
C GLY A 69 11.40 -4.19 -41.80
N LEU A 70 11.12 -4.56 -43.05
CA LEU A 70 10.73 -3.65 -44.13
C LEU A 70 9.45 -2.82 -43.91
N PHE A 71 8.64 -3.17 -42.86
CA PHE A 71 7.34 -2.56 -42.56
C PHE A 71 7.12 -2.34 -41.06
N GLN A 72 8.18 -2.17 -40.29
CA GLN A 72 8.05 -2.07 -38.82
C GLN A 72 7.99 -0.62 -38.35
N GLU A 73 7.03 -0.36 -37.43
CA GLU A 73 7.00 0.80 -36.54
C GLU A 73 8.23 0.79 -35.63
N ASP A 74 8.64 1.95 -35.15
CA ASP A 74 9.73 2.07 -34.19
C ASP A 74 9.35 1.37 -32.87
N ARG A 75 10.03 0.26 -32.56
CA ARG A 75 9.84 -0.55 -31.35
C ARG A 75 10.87 -0.17 -30.28
N TYR A 76 10.97 1.13 -29.97
CA TYR A 76 11.94 1.65 -28.98
C TYR A 76 11.75 1.02 -27.58
N TRP A 77 10.52 0.61 -27.23
CA TRP A 77 10.21 -0.07 -25.96
C TRP A 77 10.78 -1.49 -25.87
N GLU A 78 11.22 -2.08 -26.98
CA GLU A 78 11.86 -3.40 -27.00
C GLU A 78 13.38 -3.33 -26.94
N VAL A 79 13.94 -2.13 -26.89
CA VAL A 79 15.39 -1.96 -26.72
C VAL A 79 15.77 -2.21 -25.28
N VAL A 80 16.56 -3.26 -25.07
CA VAL A 80 17.10 -3.58 -23.75
C VAL A 80 18.48 -2.95 -23.60
N ARG A 81 18.67 -2.18 -22.52
CA ARG A 81 19.96 -1.61 -22.14
C ARG A 81 20.31 -2.09 -20.75
N VAL A 82 21.47 -2.70 -20.62
CA VAL A 82 21.96 -3.24 -19.34
C VAL A 82 23.40 -2.79 -19.11
N TRP A 83 23.67 -2.27 -17.93
CA TRP A 83 25.02 -2.06 -17.45
C TRP A 83 25.47 -3.29 -16.66
N VAL A 84 26.62 -3.81 -17.02
CA VAL A 84 27.25 -4.96 -16.38
C VAL A 84 28.63 -4.55 -15.88
N GLN A 85 28.90 -4.74 -14.59
CA GLN A 85 30.28 -4.65 -14.08
C GLN A 85 30.80 -6.03 -13.74
N ILE A 86 31.97 -6.34 -14.26
CA ILE A 86 32.72 -7.55 -13.99
C ILE A 86 33.87 -7.17 -13.09
N THR A 87 33.80 -7.56 -11.83
CA THR A 87 34.73 -7.19 -10.76
C THR A 87 34.78 -8.28 -9.70
N GLN A 88 35.85 -8.33 -8.92
CA GLN A 88 35.96 -9.16 -7.72
C GLN A 88 35.50 -8.42 -6.46
N LEU A 89 35.21 -7.10 -6.59
CA LEU A 89 34.88 -6.22 -5.47
C LEU A 89 33.38 -6.13 -5.28
N GLY A 90 32.88 -6.56 -4.11
CA GLY A 90 31.59 -6.13 -3.57
C GLY A 90 31.81 -4.83 -2.79
N LEU A 91 30.96 -3.83 -3.04
CA LEU A 91 31.04 -2.54 -2.38
C LEU A 91 29.64 -2.13 -1.89
N ASP A 92 29.56 -1.68 -0.64
CA ASP A 92 28.35 -1.14 -0.03
C ASP A 92 28.69 0.07 0.84
N ALA A 93 27.71 0.96 1.07
CA ALA A 93 27.93 2.17 1.85
C ALA A 93 26.69 2.55 2.67
N PHE A 94 26.92 2.96 3.91
CA PHE A 94 25.91 3.41 4.86
C PHE A 94 26.25 4.82 5.36
N ALA A 95 25.33 5.74 5.23
CA ALA A 95 25.50 7.10 5.72
C ALA A 95 24.78 7.31 7.05
N ASP A 96 25.42 8.03 7.96
CA ASP A 96 24.74 8.75 9.03
C ASP A 96 24.63 10.24 8.66
N ASP A 97 24.35 11.12 9.62
CA ASP A 97 24.20 12.56 9.34
C ASP A 97 25.46 13.20 8.75
N SER A 98 26.63 12.74 9.11
CA SER A 98 27.91 13.38 8.80
C SER A 98 28.96 12.50 8.16
N ASP A 99 28.87 11.20 8.39
CA ASP A 99 29.90 10.25 7.98
C ASP A 99 29.35 9.16 7.06
N LEU A 100 30.19 8.68 6.17
CA LEU A 100 29.93 7.54 5.32
C LEU A 100 30.82 6.38 5.77
N VAL A 101 30.21 5.23 6.03
CA VAL A 101 30.87 3.97 6.28
C VAL A 101 30.81 3.15 5.01
N VAL A 102 31.96 2.78 4.46
CA VAL A 102 32.05 1.98 3.24
C VAL A 102 32.61 0.61 3.59
N TRP A 103 32.02 -0.41 3.02
CA TRP A 103 32.39 -1.80 3.20
C TRP A 103 32.78 -2.42 1.86
N ALA A 104 33.95 -3.07 1.81
CA ALA A 104 34.41 -3.81 0.66
C ALA A 104 34.63 -5.29 1.01
N ASN A 105 34.11 -6.18 0.18
CA ASN A 105 34.25 -7.62 0.32
C ASN A 105 34.50 -8.31 -1.03
N ALA A 106 35.07 -9.51 -1.00
CA ALA A 106 35.21 -10.34 -2.20
C ALA A 106 33.85 -10.90 -2.61
N LEU A 107 33.45 -10.70 -3.86
CA LEU A 107 32.16 -11.23 -4.38
C LEU A 107 32.13 -12.77 -4.39
N GLN A 108 33.27 -13.42 -4.44
CA GLN A 108 33.38 -14.88 -4.51
C GLN A 108 32.91 -15.57 -3.22
N ASP A 109 33.28 -15.03 -2.06
CA ASP A 109 33.14 -15.72 -0.76
C ASP A 109 32.68 -14.79 0.39
N GLY A 110 32.49 -13.50 0.10
CA GLY A 110 32.10 -12.50 1.10
C GLY A 110 33.24 -12.09 2.06
N ALA A 111 34.49 -12.54 1.86
CA ALA A 111 35.60 -12.20 2.73
C ALA A 111 35.88 -10.68 2.68
N PRO A 112 36.18 -10.04 3.84
CA PRO A 112 36.50 -8.61 3.87
C PRO A 112 37.78 -8.33 3.09
N LEU A 113 37.82 -7.21 2.37
CA LEU A 113 38.95 -6.79 1.56
C LEU A 113 39.63 -5.55 2.15
N ALA A 114 40.87 -5.71 2.60
CA ALA A 114 41.74 -4.59 2.98
C ALA A 114 42.35 -3.89 1.75
N ASP A 115 42.78 -2.65 1.97
CA ASP A 115 43.51 -1.86 0.96
C ASP A 115 42.72 -1.65 -0.34
N VAL A 116 41.38 -1.53 -0.23
CA VAL A 116 40.54 -1.03 -1.30
C VAL A 116 40.44 0.49 -1.19
N ASP A 117 40.98 1.19 -2.17
CA ASP A 117 40.90 2.65 -2.24
C ASP A 117 39.48 3.08 -2.62
N ILE A 118 38.93 3.98 -1.84
CA ILE A 118 37.62 4.59 -2.11
C ILE A 118 37.84 5.96 -2.74
N LEU A 119 37.37 6.09 -3.97
CA LEU A 119 37.53 7.30 -4.79
C LEU A 119 36.23 8.10 -4.81
N SER A 120 36.39 9.43 -4.75
CA SER A 120 35.32 10.40 -5.00
C SER A 120 35.02 10.52 -6.51
N PRO A 121 33.89 11.17 -6.87
CA PRO A 121 33.55 11.42 -8.27
C PRO A 121 34.63 12.13 -9.09
N ASP A 122 35.47 12.95 -8.46
CA ASP A 122 36.59 13.63 -9.11
C ASP A 122 37.88 12.75 -9.19
N GLY A 123 37.78 11.47 -8.84
CA GLY A 123 38.86 10.48 -8.96
C GLY A 123 39.92 10.53 -7.88
N LYS A 124 39.69 11.28 -6.81
CA LYS A 124 40.64 11.33 -5.69
C LYS A 124 40.34 10.24 -4.66
N THR A 125 41.39 9.62 -4.14
CA THR A 125 41.23 8.70 -3.01
C THR A 125 40.79 9.47 -1.77
N ILE A 126 39.62 9.14 -1.22
CA ILE A 126 39.09 9.70 0.02
C ILE A 126 39.66 8.90 1.21
N SER A 127 39.65 7.57 1.11
CA SER A 127 40.06 6.67 2.18
C SER A 127 40.36 5.27 1.62
N SER A 128 40.89 4.38 2.45
CA SER A 128 41.10 2.97 2.08
C SER A 128 40.56 2.05 3.18
N THR A 129 40.10 0.86 2.81
CA THR A 129 39.55 -0.11 3.77
C THR A 129 40.66 -0.76 4.64
N ASN A 130 40.28 -1.07 5.88
CA ASN A 130 41.13 -1.76 6.85
C ASN A 130 41.04 -3.31 6.70
N GLU A 131 41.69 -4.06 7.64
CA GLU A 131 41.64 -5.53 7.64
C GLU A 131 40.23 -6.14 7.75
N GLN A 132 39.25 -5.39 8.25
CA GLN A 132 37.86 -5.78 8.34
C GLN A 132 37.08 -5.40 7.08
N GLY A 133 37.74 -4.88 6.05
CA GLY A 133 37.09 -4.42 4.81
C GLY A 133 36.31 -3.13 4.95
N VAL A 134 36.49 -2.35 6.03
CA VAL A 134 35.70 -1.19 6.37
C VAL A 134 36.54 0.07 6.38
N THR A 135 35.98 1.16 5.88
CA THR A 135 36.50 2.51 6.12
C THR A 135 35.36 3.46 6.49
N ARG A 136 35.72 4.53 7.21
CA ARG A 136 34.80 5.61 7.60
C ARG A 136 35.43 6.96 7.32
N PHE A 137 34.69 7.88 6.72
CA PHE A 137 35.12 9.24 6.45
C PHE A 137 33.93 10.19 6.47
N SER A 138 34.19 11.48 6.68
CA SER A 138 33.13 12.48 6.67
C SER A 138 32.67 12.78 5.25
N ILE A 139 31.34 12.92 5.07
CA ILE A 139 30.73 13.27 3.81
C ILE A 139 31.19 14.68 3.43
N PRO A 140 31.74 14.92 2.23
CA PRO A 140 32.10 16.26 1.76
C PRO A 140 30.88 17.20 1.71
N SER A 141 31.11 18.49 1.86
CA SER A 141 30.04 19.49 1.85
C SER A 141 29.22 19.52 0.55
N GLU A 142 29.83 19.14 -0.57
CA GLU A 142 29.20 19.01 -1.89
C GLU A 142 28.41 17.70 -2.05
N GLY A 143 28.53 16.77 -1.08
CA GLY A 143 27.94 15.44 -1.18
C GLY A 143 28.70 14.49 -2.09
N LEU A 144 28.20 13.26 -2.22
CA LEU A 144 28.75 12.22 -3.08
C LEU A 144 27.63 11.50 -3.81
N SER A 145 27.58 11.54 -5.12
CA SER A 145 26.56 10.87 -5.94
C SER A 145 26.87 9.40 -6.20
N TYR A 146 28.13 9.01 -6.15
CA TYR A 146 28.63 7.65 -6.29
C TYR A 146 30.03 7.53 -5.66
N LEU A 147 30.46 6.29 -5.47
CA LEU A 147 31.83 5.92 -5.06
C LEU A 147 32.41 4.96 -6.08
N VAL A 148 33.74 4.95 -6.18
CA VAL A 148 34.47 3.91 -6.90
C VAL A 148 35.42 3.23 -5.93
N GLY A 149 35.22 1.93 -5.73
CA GLY A 149 36.23 1.09 -5.04
C GLY A 149 37.28 0.62 -6.04
N GLN A 150 38.56 0.77 -5.70
CA GLN A 150 39.66 0.35 -6.54
C GLN A 150 40.67 -0.51 -5.77
N ARG A 151 41.02 -1.66 -6.34
CA ARG A 151 42.12 -2.51 -5.82
C ARG A 151 42.97 -3.01 -6.98
N GLY A 152 44.16 -2.42 -7.14
CA GLY A 152 45.00 -2.68 -8.32
C GLY A 152 44.31 -2.18 -9.60
N GLN A 153 44.03 -3.10 -10.52
CA GLN A 153 43.32 -2.79 -11.77
C GLN A 153 41.81 -3.02 -11.67
N ASP A 154 41.33 -3.67 -10.60
CA ASP A 154 39.94 -3.97 -10.40
C ASP A 154 39.21 -2.76 -9.82
N GLN A 155 38.02 -2.47 -10.36
CA GLN A 155 37.19 -1.31 -9.99
C GLN A 155 35.73 -1.71 -9.88
N ALA A 156 35.05 -1.21 -8.84
CA ALA A 156 33.61 -1.33 -8.65
C ALA A 156 33.01 0.07 -8.49
N LEU A 157 31.94 0.36 -9.21
CA LEU A 157 31.14 1.58 -9.05
C LEU A 157 29.95 1.28 -8.13
N LEU A 158 29.79 2.09 -7.11
CA LEU A 158 28.63 2.10 -6.24
C LEU A 158 27.88 3.44 -6.39
N PRO A 159 26.78 3.52 -7.14
CA PRO A 159 25.93 4.70 -7.15
C PRO A 159 25.14 4.81 -5.84
N TYR A 160 24.81 6.04 -5.41
CA TYR A 160 23.94 6.27 -4.26
C TYR A 160 22.56 5.62 -4.46
N SER A 161 22.00 5.73 -5.65
CA SER A 161 20.71 5.15 -6.02
C SER A 161 20.72 4.68 -7.46
N ASN A 162 20.05 3.57 -7.72
CA ASN A 162 19.75 3.10 -9.07
C ASN A 162 18.45 3.72 -9.64
N TYR A 163 17.73 4.49 -8.82
CA TYR A 163 16.50 5.18 -9.20
C TYR A 163 16.79 6.61 -9.64
N TYR A 164 16.30 6.98 -10.81
CA TYR A 164 16.48 8.33 -11.36
C TYR A 164 15.81 9.46 -10.55
N TRP A 165 14.85 9.13 -9.67
CA TRP A 165 14.21 10.08 -8.74
C TRP A 165 15.02 10.35 -7.45
N GLY A 166 16.10 9.68 -7.23
CA GLY A 166 16.91 9.80 -6.01
C GLY A 166 18.26 10.46 -6.29
N ASP A 167 18.25 11.72 -6.72
CA ASP A 167 19.44 12.38 -7.29
C ASP A 167 20.37 13.04 -6.30
N ASP A 168 20.00 13.09 -5.02
CA ASP A 168 20.70 13.95 -4.06
C ASP A 168 22.06 13.40 -3.61
N GLY A 169 22.32 12.10 -3.77
CA GLY A 169 23.56 11.47 -3.29
C GLY A 169 23.60 11.33 -1.76
N TRP A 170 24.75 10.94 -1.24
CA TRP A 170 25.03 11.04 0.19
C TRP A 170 25.37 12.47 0.54
N LEU A 171 24.47 13.15 1.25
CA LEU A 171 24.61 14.56 1.64
C LEU A 171 25.02 14.68 3.10
N LEU A 172 25.81 15.70 3.39
CA LEU A 172 26.10 16.10 4.76
C LEU A 172 24.87 16.73 5.38
N HIS A 173 24.34 16.12 6.41
CA HIS A 173 23.27 16.68 7.23
C HIS A 173 23.84 17.22 8.54
N THR A 174 23.49 18.45 8.88
CA THR A 174 23.79 18.97 10.22
C THR A 174 22.66 18.53 11.15
N PRO A 175 22.92 17.66 12.14
CA PRO A 175 21.89 17.24 13.07
C PRO A 175 21.32 18.44 13.80
N GLU A 176 20.02 18.62 13.75
CA GLU A 176 19.29 19.64 14.49
C GLU A 176 18.48 19.00 15.60
N ASP A 177 18.48 19.62 16.77
CA ASP A 177 17.56 19.23 17.82
C ASP A 177 16.10 19.42 17.36
N GLU A 178 15.22 18.57 17.81
CA GLU A 178 13.78 18.61 17.45
C GLU A 178 12.94 19.00 18.65
N LEU A 179 11.95 19.89 18.45
CA LEU A 179 10.88 20.08 19.43
C LEU A 179 9.80 19.01 19.25
N ARG A 180 9.54 18.29 20.31
CA ARG A 180 8.42 17.35 20.39
C ARG A 180 7.28 18.00 21.19
N TRP A 181 6.14 18.15 20.51
CA TRP A 181 4.95 18.78 21.05
C TRP A 181 3.93 17.74 21.54
N TYR A 182 3.26 18.08 22.61
CA TYR A 182 2.04 17.44 23.03
C TYR A 182 1.04 18.54 23.43
N VAL A 183 0.03 18.78 22.60
CA VAL A 183 -0.98 19.83 22.76
C VAL A 183 -2.36 19.20 22.69
N PHE A 184 -3.23 19.60 23.58
CA PHE A 184 -4.61 19.14 23.60
C PHE A 184 -5.53 20.28 24.12
N ASP A 185 -6.78 20.20 23.77
CA ASP A 185 -7.88 20.97 24.33
C ASP A 185 -8.73 20.11 25.26
N ASP A 186 -9.60 20.75 26.06
CA ASP A 186 -10.35 20.07 27.11
C ASP A 186 -11.52 19.20 26.61
N ARG A 187 -12.04 19.42 25.39
CA ARG A 187 -13.25 18.74 24.89
C ARG A 187 -13.21 18.25 23.45
N GLY A 188 -12.37 18.80 22.60
CA GLY A 188 -12.30 18.50 21.17
C GLY A 188 -13.46 19.05 20.33
N MET A 189 -14.58 19.44 20.96
CA MET A 189 -15.77 19.99 20.31
C MET A 189 -16.41 21.07 21.16
N TYR A 190 -16.75 22.19 20.53
CA TYR A 190 -17.26 23.40 21.21
C TYR A 190 -18.41 24.02 20.42
N ARG A 191 -19.27 24.78 21.13
CA ARG A 191 -20.26 25.66 20.52
C ARG A 191 -19.66 27.05 20.28
N PRO A 192 -20.22 27.80 19.31
CA PRO A 192 -19.98 29.23 19.26
C PRO A 192 -20.21 29.90 20.64
N GLY A 193 -19.35 30.84 21.03
CA GLY A 193 -19.41 31.50 22.32
C GLY A 193 -18.83 30.73 23.53
N GLU A 194 -18.46 29.44 23.37
CA GLU A 194 -17.82 28.68 24.44
C GLU A 194 -16.32 28.98 24.55
N GLU A 195 -15.78 28.70 25.73
CA GLU A 195 -14.35 28.82 26.02
C GLU A 195 -13.64 27.52 25.75
N VAL A 196 -12.54 27.58 24.98
CA VAL A 196 -11.61 26.50 24.67
C VAL A 196 -10.42 26.60 25.60
N HIS A 197 -10.22 25.61 26.45
CA HIS A 197 -9.04 25.50 27.29
C HIS A 197 -7.99 24.65 26.64
N VAL A 198 -6.80 25.20 26.44
CA VAL A 198 -5.69 24.55 25.78
C VAL A 198 -4.54 24.31 26.74
N LYS A 199 -3.95 23.15 26.71
CA LYS A 199 -2.74 22.83 27.44
C LYS A 199 -1.74 22.10 26.55
N GLY A 200 -0.45 22.43 26.72
CA GLY A 200 0.60 21.76 25.97
C GLY A 200 1.89 21.61 26.76
N TRP A 201 2.71 20.72 26.30
CA TRP A 201 4.09 20.54 26.74
C TRP A 201 5.01 20.37 25.54
N MET A 202 6.24 20.84 25.73
CA MET A 202 7.32 20.63 24.79
C MET A 202 8.47 19.86 25.43
N ARG A 203 9.13 19.05 24.63
CA ARG A 203 10.40 18.41 24.94
C ARG A 203 11.37 18.66 23.81
N ARG A 204 12.65 18.66 24.12
CA ARG A 204 13.73 18.68 23.15
C ARG A 204 14.20 17.24 22.96
N ILE A 205 14.24 16.79 21.74
CA ILE A 205 14.99 15.60 21.33
C ILE A 205 16.34 16.09 20.84
N GLY A 206 17.41 15.75 21.56
CA GLY A 206 18.76 16.09 21.16
C GLY A 206 19.17 15.30 19.92
N ALA A 207 19.84 15.94 18.99
CA ALA A 207 20.37 15.33 17.79
C ALA A 207 21.71 14.61 18.05
N GLY A 208 22.06 13.71 17.11
CA GLY A 208 23.30 12.95 17.14
C GLY A 208 23.29 11.73 18.07
N PRO A 209 24.39 10.97 18.11
CA PRO A 209 24.44 9.63 18.75
C PRO A 209 24.27 9.64 20.27
N ASN A 210 24.42 10.78 20.93
CA ASN A 210 24.22 10.97 22.38
C ASN A 210 22.97 11.83 22.68
N GLY A 211 22.14 12.06 21.67
CA GLY A 211 20.90 12.82 21.82
C GLY A 211 19.91 12.09 22.71
N ASP A 212 19.24 12.82 23.61
CA ASP A 212 18.24 12.28 24.52
C ASP A 212 17.04 13.21 24.61
N LEU A 213 15.93 12.65 25.09
CA LEU A 213 14.71 13.41 25.36
C LEU A 213 14.88 14.22 26.66
N GLY A 214 14.81 15.53 26.57
CA GLY A 214 14.99 16.43 27.69
C GLY A 214 14.01 17.59 27.74
N LEU A 215 14.16 18.41 28.75
CA LEU A 215 13.50 19.71 28.84
C LEU A 215 14.07 20.66 27.79
N THR A 216 13.32 21.69 27.44
CA THR A 216 13.77 22.71 26.47
C THR A 216 14.93 23.58 26.99
N GLY A 217 15.24 23.49 28.29
CA GLY A 217 16.41 24.17 28.89
C GLY A 217 16.39 25.71 28.77
N GLY A 218 15.22 26.32 28.67
CA GLY A 218 15.08 27.77 28.48
C GLY A 218 15.26 28.24 27.02
N LEU A 219 15.47 27.31 26.06
CA LEU A 219 15.54 27.65 24.64
C LEU A 219 14.20 28.20 24.12
N VAL A 220 13.09 27.71 24.66
CA VAL A 220 11.75 28.19 24.36
C VAL A 220 11.24 28.97 25.59
N SER A 221 10.97 30.24 25.42
CA SER A 221 10.48 31.14 26.49
C SER A 221 8.97 31.37 26.44
N ALA A 222 8.38 31.26 25.26
CA ALA A 222 6.95 31.46 25.06
C ALA A 222 6.48 30.68 23.84
N VAL A 223 5.17 30.60 23.67
CA VAL A 223 4.52 30.18 22.42
C VAL A 223 3.57 31.29 21.95
N GLN A 224 3.58 31.52 20.65
CA GLN A 224 2.51 32.28 19.99
C GLN A 224 1.45 31.30 19.52
N TYR A 225 0.19 31.67 19.63
CA TYR A 225 -0.91 30.89 19.04
C TYR A 225 -1.73 31.76 18.09
N GLN A 226 -2.23 31.14 17.05
CA GLN A 226 -3.11 31.72 16.05
C GLN A 226 -4.26 30.72 15.81
N LEU A 227 -5.49 31.21 15.96
CA LEU A 227 -6.69 30.39 15.72
C LEU A 227 -7.34 30.80 14.41
N ILE A 228 -7.55 29.81 13.58
CA ILE A 228 -8.10 29.93 12.23
C ILE A 228 -9.43 29.20 12.19
N GLY A 229 -10.48 29.92 11.84
CA GLY A 229 -11.83 29.38 11.74
C GLY A 229 -12.02 28.43 10.54
N PRO A 230 -13.15 27.73 10.47
CA PRO A 230 -13.45 26.74 9.44
C PRO A 230 -13.42 27.25 7.99
N GLN A 231 -13.51 28.56 7.78
CA GLN A 231 -13.40 29.18 6.46
C GLN A 231 -12.04 29.81 6.18
N GLY A 232 -11.03 29.52 7.02
CA GLY A 232 -9.67 30.02 6.85
C GLY A 232 -9.44 31.45 7.37
N ASN A 233 -10.41 32.06 8.02
CA ASN A 233 -10.27 33.38 8.64
C ASN A 233 -9.63 33.26 10.03
N GLU A 234 -8.61 34.05 10.29
CA GLU A 234 -8.07 34.24 11.63
C GLU A 234 -9.11 34.95 12.51
N PHE A 235 -9.32 34.48 13.74
CA PHE A 235 -10.25 35.11 14.66
C PHE A 235 -9.64 35.43 16.02
N GLU A 236 -8.50 34.83 16.37
CA GLU A 236 -7.81 35.11 17.62
C GLU A 236 -6.32 34.82 17.51
N THR A 237 -5.49 35.63 18.16
CA THR A 237 -4.05 35.41 18.32
C THR A 237 -3.62 35.78 19.72
N GLY A 238 -2.58 35.15 20.18
CA GLY A 238 -2.03 35.49 21.48
C GLY A 238 -0.66 34.90 21.74
N ARG A 239 -0.15 35.19 22.93
CA ARG A 239 1.15 34.75 23.40
C ARG A 239 1.05 34.28 24.84
N VAL A 240 1.68 33.17 25.17
CA VAL A 240 1.74 32.63 26.53
C VAL A 240 3.18 32.21 26.87
N GLU A 241 3.60 32.41 28.11
CA GLU A 241 4.91 32.00 28.58
C GLU A 241 4.99 30.50 28.81
N VAL A 242 6.17 29.94 28.54
CA VAL A 242 6.48 28.52 28.78
C VAL A 242 7.20 28.42 30.12
N ASN A 243 6.71 27.56 31.00
CA ASN A 243 7.34 27.32 32.29
C ASN A 243 8.61 26.43 32.20
N ASP A 244 9.35 26.31 33.32
CA ASP A 244 10.60 25.54 33.41
C ASP A 244 10.46 24.07 32.99
N TRP A 245 9.25 23.52 33.00
CA TRP A 245 8.93 22.15 32.61
C TRP A 245 8.51 22.04 31.14
N GLY A 246 8.62 23.11 30.36
CA GLY A 246 8.19 23.17 28.97
C GLY A 246 6.68 23.18 28.79
N GLY A 247 5.92 23.48 29.83
CA GLY A 247 4.47 23.52 29.81
C GLY A 247 3.92 24.91 29.55
N PHE A 248 2.77 24.99 28.91
CA PHE A 248 1.98 26.20 28.70
C PHE A 248 0.49 25.90 28.75
N ASP A 249 -0.32 26.88 29.10
CA ASP A 249 -1.78 26.79 29.03
C ASP A 249 -2.40 28.16 28.75
N PHE A 250 -3.52 28.19 28.09
CA PHE A 250 -4.33 29.36 27.82
C PHE A 250 -5.78 28.99 27.54
N ALA A 251 -6.65 29.98 27.56
CA ALA A 251 -8.04 29.83 27.20
C ALA A 251 -8.46 30.90 26.18
N VAL A 252 -9.35 30.54 25.28
CA VAL A 252 -9.87 31.42 24.23
C VAL A 252 -11.37 31.25 24.14
N THR A 253 -12.12 32.36 24.15
CA THR A 253 -13.58 32.34 23.90
C THR A 253 -13.86 32.43 22.42
N LEU A 254 -14.60 31.45 21.89
CA LEU A 254 -15.00 31.44 20.49
C LEU A 254 -16.02 32.57 20.21
N PRO A 255 -15.92 33.27 19.07
CA PRO A 255 -16.94 34.24 18.68
C PRO A 255 -18.33 33.59 18.57
N GLU A 256 -19.39 34.30 19.00
CA GLU A 256 -20.76 33.78 18.91
C GLU A 256 -21.24 33.55 17.49
N ASN A 257 -20.66 34.24 16.51
CA ASN A 257 -21.00 34.16 15.09
C ASN A 257 -19.95 33.40 14.26
N ILE A 258 -19.11 32.58 14.90
CA ILE A 258 -18.11 31.77 14.18
C ILE A 258 -18.78 30.68 13.35
N ASN A 259 -18.21 30.40 12.18
CA ASN A 259 -18.71 29.32 11.32
C ASN A 259 -18.51 27.95 11.95
N LEU A 260 -19.44 27.03 11.68
CA LEU A 260 -19.34 25.64 12.09
C LEU A 260 -18.35 24.87 11.22
N GLY A 261 -17.63 23.93 11.79
CA GLY A 261 -16.64 23.08 11.12
C GLY A 261 -15.37 22.88 11.95
N TYR A 262 -14.28 22.47 11.30
CA TYR A 262 -12.99 22.31 11.95
C TYR A 262 -12.25 23.65 12.02
N ALA A 263 -11.87 24.03 13.21
CA ALA A 263 -10.94 25.14 13.46
C ALA A 263 -9.52 24.59 13.65
N GLN A 264 -8.53 25.39 13.26
CA GLN A 264 -7.11 25.08 13.38
C GLN A 264 -6.47 26.05 14.37
N MET A 265 -5.60 25.52 15.20
CA MET A 265 -4.75 26.30 16.09
C MET A 265 -3.29 26.04 15.71
N MET A 266 -2.62 27.07 15.21
CA MET A 266 -1.18 27.05 14.99
C MET A 266 -0.47 27.56 16.23
N VAL A 267 0.45 26.76 16.76
CA VAL A 267 1.25 27.11 17.92
C VAL A 267 2.71 27.19 17.48
N THR A 268 3.36 28.33 17.69
CA THR A 268 4.74 28.59 17.27
C THR A 268 5.61 28.90 18.49
N ALA A 269 6.72 28.20 18.62
CA ALA A 269 7.69 28.47 19.70
C ALA A 269 8.40 29.78 19.50
N GLU A 270 8.65 30.48 20.60
CA GLU A 270 9.49 31.67 20.66
C GLU A 270 10.67 31.49 21.60
N GLY A 271 11.84 31.95 21.18
CA GLY A 271 13.08 31.88 21.98
C GLY A 271 14.33 31.82 21.13
N THR A 272 15.33 31.08 21.61
CA THR A 272 16.59 30.84 20.88
C THR A 272 16.44 29.54 20.07
N LEU A 273 15.93 29.66 18.85
CA LEU A 273 15.51 28.52 18.02
C LEU A 273 16.50 28.14 16.91
N SER A 274 17.69 28.72 16.89
CA SER A 274 18.70 28.59 15.84
C SER A 274 19.25 27.18 15.80
N ASN A 275 18.87 26.15 15.79
CA ASN A 275 19.24 24.73 15.67
C ASN A 275 18.13 23.82 16.22
N LEU A 276 16.89 24.31 16.17
CA LEU A 276 15.71 23.56 16.55
C LEU A 276 14.79 23.40 15.34
N SER A 277 14.50 22.20 14.99
CA SER A 277 13.46 21.87 14.01
C SER A 277 12.08 21.71 14.68
N ARG A 278 11.03 21.63 13.89
CA ARG A 278 9.64 21.50 14.34
C ARG A 278 9.20 22.55 15.36
N THR A 279 9.57 23.78 15.11
CA THR A 279 9.22 24.92 15.97
C THR A 279 7.76 25.34 15.91
N GLN A 280 6.95 24.67 15.09
CA GLN A 280 5.51 24.88 14.94
C GLN A 280 4.75 23.57 15.13
N TYR A 281 3.51 23.70 15.63
CA TYR A 281 2.58 22.58 15.80
C TYR A 281 1.16 23.01 15.43
N GLU A 282 0.43 22.15 14.73
CA GLU A 282 -0.97 22.35 14.40
C GLU A 282 -1.85 21.45 15.28
N HIS A 283 -2.85 22.05 15.90
CA HIS A 283 -3.90 21.37 16.63
C HIS A 283 -5.27 21.69 16.02
N ARG A 284 -6.18 20.72 15.98
CA ARG A 284 -7.52 20.90 15.41
C ARG A 284 -8.58 20.54 16.43
N PHE A 285 -9.64 21.33 16.45
CA PHE A 285 -10.85 21.06 17.22
C PHE A 285 -12.09 21.40 16.39
N GLN A 286 -13.25 20.93 16.83
CA GLN A 286 -14.49 21.08 16.07
C GLN A 286 -15.38 22.14 16.69
N ILE A 287 -15.97 22.99 15.86
CA ILE A 287 -17.00 23.96 16.26
C ILE A 287 -18.33 23.48 15.68
N GLN A 288 -19.27 23.15 16.57
CA GLN A 288 -20.59 22.63 16.18
C GLN A 288 -21.67 23.10 17.13
N GLU A 289 -22.87 23.28 16.59
CA GLU A 289 -24.07 23.36 17.39
C GLU A 289 -24.52 21.94 17.75
N PHE A 290 -24.29 21.52 18.98
CA PHE A 290 -24.74 20.22 19.45
C PHE A 290 -25.69 20.38 20.64
N ARG A 291 -26.68 19.51 20.71
CA ARG A 291 -27.53 19.32 21.87
C ARG A 291 -27.08 18.05 22.60
N ARG A 292 -27.24 18.03 23.92
CA ARG A 292 -27.01 16.79 24.66
C ARG A 292 -27.99 15.74 24.15
N PRO A 293 -27.50 14.52 23.81
CA PRO A 293 -28.42 13.45 23.44
C PRO A 293 -29.39 13.17 24.59
N GLU A 294 -30.68 13.12 24.26
CA GLU A 294 -31.72 12.80 25.22
C GLU A 294 -32.05 11.31 25.22
N PHE A 295 -31.69 10.61 24.14
CA PHE A 295 -31.98 9.19 23.95
C PHE A 295 -30.80 8.49 23.26
N GLU A 296 -30.76 7.18 23.43
CA GLU A 296 -29.82 6.26 22.82
C GLU A 296 -30.53 5.42 21.76
N VAL A 297 -29.81 5.05 20.70
CA VAL A 297 -30.29 4.16 19.64
C VAL A 297 -29.31 3.00 19.51
N SER A 298 -29.80 1.79 19.60
CA SER A 298 -29.05 0.57 19.35
C SER A 298 -29.70 -0.28 18.27
N ALA A 299 -28.90 -0.92 17.42
CA ALA A 299 -29.39 -1.85 16.43
C ALA A 299 -28.81 -3.25 16.67
N ARG A 300 -29.60 -4.28 16.35
CA ARG A 300 -29.23 -5.67 16.58
C ARG A 300 -29.84 -6.60 15.53
N ASN A 301 -29.27 -7.78 15.40
CA ASN A 301 -29.86 -8.88 14.64
C ASN A 301 -30.83 -9.64 15.54
N GLU A 302 -32.09 -9.79 15.14
CA GLU A 302 -33.09 -10.58 15.84
C GLU A 302 -33.06 -12.07 15.45
N THR A 303 -32.66 -12.36 14.21
CA THR A 303 -32.46 -13.72 13.74
C THR A 303 -30.98 -14.13 13.89
N THR A 304 -30.77 -15.39 14.20
CA THR A 304 -29.42 -15.95 14.32
C THR A 304 -28.94 -16.48 12.97
N GLY A 305 -27.70 -16.14 12.57
CA GLY A 305 -27.07 -16.70 11.38
C GLY A 305 -26.70 -18.21 11.51
N PRO A 306 -26.11 -18.79 10.49
CA PRO A 306 -25.67 -18.15 9.24
C PRO A 306 -26.82 -17.76 8.31
N TYR A 307 -26.58 -16.69 7.53
CA TYR A 307 -27.57 -16.21 6.55
C TYR A 307 -27.14 -16.61 5.14
N TYR A 308 -28.13 -16.97 4.31
CA TYR A 308 -27.89 -17.43 2.94
C TYR A 308 -28.75 -16.67 1.94
N VAL A 309 -28.30 -16.60 0.70
CA VAL A 309 -29.15 -16.17 -0.42
C VAL A 309 -30.45 -16.98 -0.47
N GLN A 310 -31.54 -16.38 -0.95
CA GLN A 310 -32.91 -16.91 -0.93
C GLN A 310 -33.51 -17.08 0.48
N GLY A 311 -32.79 -16.62 1.52
CA GLY A 311 -33.24 -16.55 2.89
C GLY A 311 -33.64 -15.13 3.30
N HIS A 312 -33.74 -14.91 4.60
CA HIS A 312 -34.01 -13.59 5.15
C HIS A 312 -33.36 -13.41 6.54
N ALA A 313 -33.21 -12.15 6.94
CA ALA A 313 -32.92 -11.77 8.32
C ALA A 313 -33.96 -10.78 8.83
N VAL A 314 -34.09 -10.71 10.16
CA VAL A 314 -34.79 -9.62 10.82
C VAL A 314 -33.78 -8.85 11.65
N VAL A 315 -33.70 -7.55 11.41
CA VAL A 315 -32.92 -6.61 12.21
C VAL A 315 -33.87 -5.72 13.01
N ALA A 316 -33.43 -5.28 14.18
CA ALA A 316 -34.23 -4.39 15.04
C ALA A 316 -33.41 -3.18 15.46
N VAL A 317 -34.09 -2.07 15.63
CA VAL A 317 -33.58 -0.88 16.32
C VAL A 317 -34.39 -0.67 17.59
N GLU A 318 -33.72 -0.23 18.64
CA GLU A 318 -34.30 0.17 19.89
C GLU A 318 -33.86 1.60 20.25
N ALA A 319 -34.82 2.44 20.62
CA ALA A 319 -34.58 3.80 21.08
C ALA A 319 -35.14 4.01 22.48
N VAL A 320 -34.25 4.43 23.41
CA VAL A 320 -34.57 4.63 24.83
C VAL A 320 -34.03 5.96 25.32
N TYR A 321 -34.80 6.66 26.16
CA TYR A 321 -34.33 7.89 26.80
C TYR A 321 -33.29 7.59 27.87
N TYR A 322 -32.22 8.41 27.96
CA TYR A 322 -31.25 8.33 29.05
C TYR A 322 -31.85 8.55 30.44
N ALA A 323 -32.97 9.28 30.50
CA ALA A 323 -33.75 9.45 31.74
C ALA A 323 -34.58 8.21 32.12
N GLY A 324 -34.57 7.18 31.27
CA GLY A 324 -35.38 5.97 31.39
C GLY A 324 -36.69 6.05 30.59
N GLY A 325 -37.10 4.90 30.04
CA GLY A 325 -38.29 4.72 29.23
C GLY A 325 -38.01 4.66 27.73
N ALA A 326 -38.94 4.03 27.02
CA ALA A 326 -38.87 3.85 25.58
C ALA A 326 -39.17 5.16 24.85
N LEU A 327 -38.67 5.30 23.60
CA LEU A 327 -39.05 6.36 22.68
C LEU A 327 -40.12 5.82 21.68
N PRO A 328 -41.41 5.91 21.99
CA PRO A 328 -42.44 5.33 21.16
C PRO A 328 -42.84 6.25 20.01
N ASN A 329 -43.33 5.66 18.92
CA ASN A 329 -43.84 6.33 17.73
C ASN A 329 -42.87 7.34 17.07
N ALA A 330 -41.57 7.15 17.32
CA ALA A 330 -40.50 7.93 16.69
C ALA A 330 -40.31 7.51 15.23
N GLU A 331 -40.01 8.47 14.35
CA GLU A 331 -39.71 8.19 12.95
C GLU A 331 -38.40 7.40 12.87
N VAL A 332 -38.39 6.36 12.04
CA VAL A 332 -37.24 5.49 11.81
C VAL A 332 -36.96 5.48 10.32
N GLU A 333 -35.70 5.74 9.97
CA GLU A 333 -35.17 5.55 8.62
C GLU A 333 -34.06 4.52 8.66
N TRP A 334 -34.24 3.44 7.90
CA TRP A 334 -33.20 2.44 7.68
C TRP A 334 -32.49 2.68 6.36
N ARG A 335 -31.17 2.61 6.39
CA ARG A 335 -30.32 2.56 5.22
C ARG A 335 -29.59 1.22 5.23
N VAL A 336 -29.91 0.37 4.27
CA VAL A 336 -29.33 -0.96 4.13
C VAL A 336 -28.38 -0.96 2.95
N ASN A 337 -27.12 -1.21 3.21
CA ASN A 337 -26.06 -1.30 2.21
C ASN A 337 -25.63 -2.76 2.10
N ALA A 338 -25.73 -3.36 0.92
CA ALA A 338 -25.21 -4.68 0.62
C ALA A 338 -24.03 -4.55 -0.34
N SER A 339 -22.86 -4.99 0.09
CA SER A 339 -21.62 -4.93 -0.69
C SER A 339 -21.02 -6.32 -0.82
N PRO A 340 -20.50 -6.69 -2.00
CA PRO A 340 -19.71 -7.91 -2.15
C PRO A 340 -18.58 -7.96 -1.17
N THR A 341 -18.31 -9.14 -0.63
CA THR A 341 -17.20 -9.36 0.30
C THR A 341 -16.54 -10.71 0.03
N ASN A 342 -15.50 -11.01 0.76
CA ASN A 342 -14.84 -12.32 0.71
C ASN A 342 -15.08 -13.06 2.01
N TYR A 343 -15.17 -14.38 1.90
CA TYR A 343 -15.18 -15.29 3.03
C TYR A 343 -14.23 -16.44 2.74
N SER A 344 -13.31 -16.70 3.66
CA SER A 344 -12.41 -17.85 3.60
C SER A 344 -12.70 -18.73 4.80
N PRO A 345 -13.20 -19.94 4.60
CA PRO A 345 -13.35 -20.91 5.67
C PRO A 345 -12.04 -21.13 6.42
N PRO A 346 -12.06 -21.31 7.75
CA PRO A 346 -10.86 -21.58 8.55
C PRO A 346 -10.18 -22.90 8.13
N ASN A 347 -8.95 -23.10 8.61
CA ASN A 347 -8.12 -24.31 8.42
C ASN A 347 -7.49 -24.51 7.03
N TRP A 348 -7.81 -23.70 6.02
CA TRP A 348 -7.32 -23.83 4.64
C TRP A 348 -6.63 -22.56 4.12
N PRO A 349 -5.55 -22.07 4.77
CA PRO A 349 -4.93 -20.78 4.43
C PRO A 349 -4.25 -20.79 3.04
N ASP A 350 -3.88 -21.96 2.51
CA ASP A 350 -3.22 -22.12 1.21
C ASP A 350 -4.20 -22.20 0.04
N PHE A 351 -5.51 -22.24 0.33
CA PHE A 351 -6.57 -22.27 -0.67
C PHE A 351 -7.20 -20.89 -0.84
N SER A 352 -7.53 -20.56 -2.08
CA SER A 352 -8.29 -19.36 -2.43
C SER A 352 -9.77 -19.71 -2.51
N PHE A 353 -10.61 -18.98 -1.77
CA PHE A 353 -12.06 -19.10 -1.79
C PHE A 353 -12.66 -17.81 -2.38
N GLY A 354 -13.55 -17.95 -3.35
CA GLY A 354 -14.11 -16.80 -4.08
C GLY A 354 -13.13 -16.27 -5.12
N TYR A 355 -13.18 -14.96 -5.35
CA TYR A 355 -12.40 -14.32 -6.40
C TYR A 355 -10.97 -14.01 -5.94
N TRP A 356 -9.97 -14.43 -6.73
CA TRP A 356 -8.57 -14.16 -6.49
C TRP A 356 -7.88 -13.70 -7.77
N THR A 357 -7.05 -12.65 -7.67
CA THR A 357 -6.13 -12.19 -8.72
C THR A 357 -4.73 -12.01 -8.18
N PRO A 358 -3.67 -12.22 -8.99
CA PRO A 358 -2.31 -11.95 -8.58
C PRO A 358 -2.11 -10.49 -8.16
N TRP A 359 -1.35 -10.25 -7.07
CA TRP A 359 -1.08 -8.90 -6.56
C TRP A 359 -0.33 -7.98 -7.55
N TRP A 360 0.35 -8.54 -8.54
CA TRP A 360 1.02 -7.77 -9.60
C TRP A 360 0.10 -7.34 -10.74
N TRP A 361 -1.18 -7.74 -10.69
CA TRP A 361 -2.19 -7.34 -11.67
C TRP A 361 -2.88 -6.05 -11.23
N TYR A 362 -2.28 -4.91 -11.57
CA TYR A 362 -2.70 -3.58 -11.09
C TYR A 362 -4.05 -3.08 -11.62
N TYR A 363 -4.62 -3.68 -12.66
CA TYR A 363 -5.79 -3.15 -13.36
C TYR A 363 -7.13 -3.75 -12.98
N GLU A 364 -7.17 -4.81 -12.22
CA GLU A 364 -8.41 -5.40 -11.70
C GLU A 364 -8.33 -5.51 -10.18
N MET A 365 -8.60 -4.40 -9.50
CA MET A 365 -8.94 -4.48 -8.08
C MET A 365 -10.29 -5.20 -7.98
N GLY A 366 -10.29 -6.47 -7.60
CA GLY A 366 -11.41 -7.29 -7.14
C GLY A 366 -12.76 -7.08 -7.83
N PRO A 367 -13.72 -7.93 -7.62
CA PRO A 367 -15.01 -7.80 -8.28
C PRO A 367 -15.63 -6.44 -7.93
N ASN A 368 -15.67 -5.54 -8.91
CA ASN A 368 -16.44 -4.30 -8.87
C ASN A 368 -17.94 -4.67 -8.86
N GLY A 369 -18.42 -5.16 -7.71
CA GLY A 369 -19.85 -5.32 -7.50
C GLY A 369 -20.40 -3.99 -7.03
N GLU A 370 -21.47 -3.54 -7.66
CA GLU A 370 -22.18 -2.35 -7.21
C GLU A 370 -22.70 -2.57 -5.78
N THR A 371 -22.44 -1.62 -4.90
CA THR A 371 -23.07 -1.59 -3.59
C THR A 371 -24.56 -1.27 -3.79
N GLN A 372 -25.41 -2.19 -3.40
CA GLN A 372 -26.86 -1.96 -3.42
C GLN A 372 -27.26 -1.20 -2.16
N VAL A 373 -27.99 -0.11 -2.34
CA VAL A 373 -28.49 0.73 -1.24
C VAL A 373 -30.00 0.73 -1.27
N GLN A 374 -30.63 0.35 -0.16
CA GLN A 374 -32.07 0.38 0.01
C GLN A 374 -32.43 1.22 1.24
N ILE A 375 -33.50 2.01 1.13
CA ILE A 375 -33.99 2.89 2.20
C ILE A 375 -35.37 2.45 2.58
N TYR A 376 -35.60 2.26 3.88
CA TYR A 376 -36.91 1.93 4.44
C TYR A 376 -37.27 2.92 5.55
N THR A 377 -38.56 3.18 5.70
CA THR A 377 -39.06 4.09 6.74
C THR A 377 -40.09 3.39 7.59
N GLY A 378 -40.15 3.75 8.86
CA GLY A 378 -41.10 3.19 9.80
C GLY A 378 -41.26 4.05 11.04
N LYS A 379 -41.82 3.47 12.09
CA LYS A 379 -41.95 4.10 13.40
C LYS A 379 -41.67 3.07 14.50
N THR A 380 -41.07 3.52 15.59
CA THR A 380 -40.93 2.70 16.79
C THR A 380 -42.29 2.35 17.39
N ASP A 381 -42.41 1.17 17.95
CA ASP A 381 -43.59 0.70 18.69
C ASP A 381 -43.66 1.30 20.11
N ALA A 382 -44.59 0.83 20.92
CA ALA A 382 -44.78 1.30 22.29
C ALA A 382 -43.57 1.00 23.21
N THR A 383 -42.72 0.07 22.83
CA THR A 383 -41.52 -0.33 23.56
C THR A 383 -40.24 0.32 22.99
N GLY A 384 -40.39 1.22 22.02
CA GLY A 384 -39.24 1.90 21.38
C GLY A 384 -38.55 1.08 20.32
N ASN A 385 -39.10 -0.04 19.88
CA ASN A 385 -38.50 -0.91 18.88
C ASN A 385 -39.12 -0.73 17.50
N HIS A 386 -38.32 -0.94 16.45
CA HIS A 386 -38.80 -1.14 15.09
C HIS A 386 -38.05 -2.31 14.46
N TYR A 387 -38.76 -3.20 13.79
CA TYR A 387 -38.25 -4.40 13.15
C TYR A 387 -38.28 -4.26 11.64
N LEU A 388 -37.18 -4.61 10.98
CA LEU A 388 -37.07 -4.64 9.53
C LEU A 388 -36.71 -6.05 9.07
N ARG A 389 -37.50 -6.62 8.17
CA ARG A 389 -37.18 -7.87 7.48
C ARG A 389 -36.37 -7.53 6.22
N LEU A 390 -35.26 -8.21 6.05
CA LEU A 390 -34.39 -8.15 4.89
C LEU A 390 -34.48 -9.50 4.17
N ASP A 391 -34.98 -9.51 2.95
CA ASP A 391 -35.01 -10.69 2.09
C ASP A 391 -33.79 -10.66 1.18
N PHE A 392 -33.07 -11.79 1.05
CA PHE A 392 -31.84 -11.90 0.28
C PHE A 392 -32.15 -12.56 -1.07
N GLU A 393 -32.00 -11.79 -2.13
CA GLU A 393 -32.17 -12.29 -3.50
C GLU A 393 -30.88 -12.98 -3.98
N SER A 394 -31.01 -13.87 -4.96
CA SER A 394 -29.86 -14.45 -5.65
C SER A 394 -29.23 -13.42 -6.57
N VAL A 395 -27.92 -13.38 -6.65
CA VAL A 395 -27.14 -12.57 -7.58
C VAL A 395 -26.55 -13.46 -8.68
N GLU A 396 -26.25 -12.88 -9.84
CA GLU A 396 -25.71 -13.63 -10.99
C GLU A 396 -24.38 -14.30 -10.64
N GLU A 397 -23.52 -13.62 -9.89
CA GLU A 397 -22.25 -14.19 -9.43
C GLU A 397 -22.37 -14.64 -7.97
N PRO A 398 -22.24 -15.97 -7.70
CA PRO A 398 -22.35 -16.51 -6.36
C PRO A 398 -21.15 -16.07 -5.50
N ARG A 399 -21.37 -15.16 -4.57
CA ARG A 399 -20.34 -14.67 -3.63
C ARG A 399 -20.98 -14.16 -2.34
N PRO A 400 -20.21 -14.09 -1.24
CA PRO A 400 -20.73 -13.55 0.00
C PRO A 400 -20.95 -12.03 -0.09
N TYR A 401 -21.95 -11.55 0.66
CA TYR A 401 -22.26 -10.12 0.80
C TYR A 401 -22.19 -9.71 2.26
N SER A 402 -21.53 -8.57 2.52
CA SER A 402 -21.66 -7.86 3.79
C SER A 402 -22.86 -6.92 3.70
N VAL A 403 -23.84 -7.13 4.58
CA VAL A 403 -25.02 -6.30 4.66
C VAL A 403 -24.95 -5.48 5.95
N MET A 404 -24.90 -4.16 5.79
CA MET A 404 -24.90 -3.19 6.89
C MET A 404 -26.26 -2.51 6.93
N ALA A 405 -26.95 -2.62 8.06
CA ALA A 405 -28.23 -1.97 8.31
C ALA A 405 -28.04 -0.88 9.37
N GLU A 406 -28.03 0.37 8.91
CA GLU A 406 -28.02 1.58 9.75
C GLU A 406 -29.43 2.09 9.93
N SER A 407 -29.82 2.37 11.16
CA SER A 407 -31.13 2.92 11.49
C SER A 407 -30.98 4.26 12.18
N THR A 408 -31.55 5.30 11.60
CA THR A 408 -31.66 6.63 12.21
C THR A 408 -33.06 6.81 12.81
N VAL A 409 -33.10 7.17 14.10
CA VAL A 409 -34.35 7.44 14.82
C VAL A 409 -34.43 8.94 15.14
N PHE A 410 -35.59 9.53 14.88
CA PHE A 410 -35.86 10.96 15.09
C PHE A 410 -36.85 11.14 16.23
N ASP A 411 -36.51 11.96 17.22
CA ASP A 411 -37.46 12.35 18.25
C ASP A 411 -38.42 13.47 17.79
N VAL A 412 -39.30 13.87 18.68
CA VAL A 412 -40.28 14.97 18.45
C VAL A 412 -39.62 16.34 18.23
N ASN A 413 -38.38 16.52 18.73
CA ASN A 413 -37.58 17.73 18.58
C ASN A 413 -36.64 17.67 17.36
N ARG A 414 -36.80 16.65 16.51
CA ARG A 414 -35.92 16.39 15.36
C ARG A 414 -34.46 16.12 15.72
N GLN A 415 -34.15 15.70 16.94
CA GLN A 415 -32.86 15.11 17.23
C GLN A 415 -32.81 13.74 16.58
N ALA A 416 -31.69 13.43 15.93
CA ALA A 416 -31.49 12.19 15.21
C ALA A 416 -30.27 11.43 15.79
N TRP A 417 -30.46 10.15 16.08
CA TRP A 417 -29.38 9.23 16.48
C TRP A 417 -29.46 7.98 15.65
N ALA A 418 -28.30 7.43 15.31
CA ALA A 418 -28.22 6.22 14.52
C ALA A 418 -27.61 5.07 15.33
N GLY A 419 -28.16 3.88 15.10
CA GLY A 419 -27.57 2.61 15.49
C GLY A 419 -27.33 1.76 14.24
N MET A 420 -26.34 0.88 14.26
CA MET A 420 -26.05 0.00 13.14
C MET A 420 -25.83 -1.44 13.58
N THR A 421 -26.16 -2.36 12.69
CA THR A 421 -25.82 -3.78 12.80
C THR A 421 -25.36 -4.30 11.44
N SER A 422 -24.58 -5.37 11.45
CA SER A 422 -24.11 -6.00 10.22
C SER A 422 -24.33 -7.51 10.25
N LEU A 423 -24.46 -8.08 9.09
CA LEU A 423 -24.56 -9.51 8.88
C LEU A 423 -23.87 -9.91 7.58
N MET A 424 -23.46 -11.16 7.48
CA MET A 424 -22.89 -11.72 6.28
C MET A 424 -23.89 -12.71 5.66
N VAL A 425 -24.14 -12.54 4.37
CA VAL A 425 -24.99 -13.43 3.59
C VAL A 425 -24.09 -14.28 2.71
N HIS A 426 -24.15 -15.59 2.90
CA HIS A 426 -23.39 -16.57 2.16
C HIS A 426 -24.12 -17.01 0.90
N PRO A 427 -23.40 -17.28 -0.21
CA PRO A 427 -24.03 -17.78 -1.45
C PRO A 427 -24.60 -19.19 -1.28
N ALA A 428 -23.91 -20.05 -0.51
CA ALA A 428 -24.29 -21.43 -0.21
C ALA A 428 -23.85 -21.84 1.21
N ASP A 429 -24.24 -23.04 1.68
CA ASP A 429 -23.78 -23.58 2.96
C ASP A 429 -22.39 -24.23 2.91
N ARG A 430 -21.78 -24.22 1.75
CA ARG A 430 -20.45 -24.77 1.46
C ARG A 430 -19.66 -23.87 0.53
N TYR A 431 -18.34 -24.01 0.58
CA TYR A 431 -17.41 -23.26 -0.23
C TYR A 431 -16.45 -24.18 -0.96
N VAL A 432 -16.13 -23.89 -2.22
CA VAL A 432 -15.05 -24.53 -2.95
C VAL A 432 -13.80 -23.67 -2.93
N GLY A 433 -12.69 -24.24 -2.49
CA GLY A 433 -11.38 -23.61 -2.48
C GLY A 433 -10.49 -24.22 -3.56
N LEU A 434 -9.70 -23.35 -4.21
CA LEU A 434 -8.74 -23.72 -5.24
C LEU A 434 -7.33 -23.42 -4.76
N ARG A 435 -6.38 -24.29 -5.12
CA ARG A 435 -4.95 -24.07 -4.90
C ARG A 435 -4.18 -24.53 -6.12
N SER A 436 -3.23 -23.71 -6.58
CA SER A 436 -2.21 -24.10 -7.54
C SER A 436 -0.82 -23.93 -6.92
N GLU A 437 0.06 -24.91 -7.11
CA GLU A 437 1.45 -24.79 -6.67
C GLU A 437 2.23 -23.74 -7.46
N ARG A 438 1.78 -23.45 -8.70
CA ARG A 438 2.46 -22.53 -9.62
C ARG A 438 1.46 -21.62 -10.30
N TYR A 439 1.73 -20.33 -10.23
CA TYR A 439 0.97 -19.32 -10.97
C TYR A 439 1.44 -19.14 -12.42
N PHE A 440 2.65 -19.62 -12.73
CA PHE A 440 3.23 -19.62 -14.06
C PHE A 440 3.71 -21.00 -14.38
N VAL A 441 3.28 -21.51 -15.53
CA VAL A 441 3.72 -22.79 -16.10
C VAL A 441 4.25 -22.57 -17.51
N GLU A 442 5.21 -23.39 -17.94
CA GLU A 442 5.67 -23.37 -19.33
C GLU A 442 4.55 -23.88 -20.24
N GLN A 443 4.46 -23.30 -21.44
CA GLN A 443 3.53 -23.77 -22.47
C GLN A 443 3.66 -25.29 -22.69
N GLY A 444 2.53 -25.99 -22.69
CA GLY A 444 2.47 -27.45 -22.82
C GLY A 444 2.68 -28.21 -21.50
N THR A 445 2.98 -27.52 -20.40
CA THR A 445 2.99 -28.12 -19.06
C THR A 445 1.59 -28.06 -18.49
N PRO A 446 1.01 -29.19 -18.03
CA PRO A 446 -0.32 -29.16 -17.42
C PRO A 446 -0.41 -28.24 -16.22
N LEU A 447 -1.55 -27.57 -16.09
CA LEU A 447 -1.90 -26.76 -14.94
C LEU A 447 -2.73 -27.59 -13.97
N ASP A 448 -2.12 -27.96 -12.85
CA ASP A 448 -2.75 -28.78 -11.82
C ASP A 448 -3.39 -27.89 -10.75
N ILE A 449 -4.67 -28.15 -10.46
CA ILE A 449 -5.47 -27.40 -9.49
C ILE A 449 -6.00 -28.35 -8.43
N ASP A 450 -5.59 -28.14 -7.21
CA ASP A 450 -6.15 -28.82 -6.04
C ASP A 450 -7.45 -28.14 -5.62
N LEU A 451 -8.44 -28.93 -5.27
CA LEU A 451 -9.79 -28.52 -4.93
C LEU A 451 -10.19 -29.09 -3.58
N ILE A 452 -10.80 -28.27 -2.76
CA ILE A 452 -11.40 -28.68 -1.48
C ILE A 452 -12.80 -28.08 -1.33
N VAL A 453 -13.73 -28.83 -0.79
CA VAL A 453 -15.05 -28.32 -0.41
C VAL A 453 -15.19 -28.39 1.10
N THR A 454 -15.55 -27.26 1.69
CA THR A 454 -15.72 -27.15 3.14
C THR A 454 -17.07 -26.55 3.51
N ASP A 455 -17.52 -26.76 4.73
CA ASP A 455 -18.55 -25.95 5.33
C ASP A 455 -18.02 -24.57 5.79
N LEU A 456 -18.86 -23.78 6.44
CA LEU A 456 -18.47 -22.45 6.95
C LEU A 456 -17.43 -22.52 8.08
N ASP A 457 -17.35 -23.61 8.81
CA ASP A 457 -16.39 -23.79 9.89
C ASP A 457 -15.05 -24.38 9.41
N GLY A 458 -14.93 -24.65 8.09
CA GLY A 458 -13.72 -25.17 7.46
C GLY A 458 -13.59 -26.69 7.57
N GLU A 459 -14.63 -27.40 7.96
CA GLU A 459 -14.64 -28.86 7.95
C GLU A 459 -14.88 -29.38 6.52
N PRO A 460 -14.06 -30.33 6.04
CA PRO A 460 -14.17 -30.81 4.66
C PRO A 460 -15.45 -31.64 4.45
N ILE A 461 -16.13 -31.38 3.35
CA ILE A 461 -17.35 -32.09 2.93
C ILE A 461 -17.00 -33.02 1.76
N SER A 462 -17.23 -34.32 1.93
CA SER A 462 -16.98 -35.34 0.89
C SER A 462 -18.21 -35.66 0.05
N GLY A 463 -18.01 -36.06 -1.19
CA GLY A 463 -19.07 -36.52 -2.10
C GLY A 463 -19.89 -35.41 -2.72
N VAL A 464 -19.39 -34.18 -2.69
CA VAL A 464 -19.99 -33.05 -3.40
C VAL A 464 -19.43 -32.97 -4.80
N ALA A 465 -20.29 -32.93 -5.81
CA ALA A 465 -19.87 -32.72 -7.19
C ALA A 465 -19.25 -31.33 -7.36
N ILE A 466 -18.06 -31.29 -7.94
CA ILE A 466 -17.33 -30.05 -8.25
C ILE A 466 -17.24 -29.95 -9.77
N GLU A 467 -17.74 -28.85 -10.33
CA GLU A 467 -17.55 -28.52 -11.74
C GLU A 467 -16.46 -27.45 -11.85
N VAL A 468 -15.45 -27.70 -12.66
CA VAL A 468 -14.34 -26.77 -12.88
C VAL A 468 -14.25 -26.47 -14.37
N GLU A 469 -14.18 -25.18 -14.66
CA GLU A 469 -13.99 -24.66 -16.02
C GLU A 469 -12.71 -23.85 -16.07
N THR A 470 -11.97 -23.97 -17.16
CA THR A 470 -10.86 -23.08 -17.47
C THR A 470 -11.03 -22.50 -18.86
N VAL A 471 -10.79 -21.20 -19.00
CA VAL A 471 -10.80 -20.50 -20.27
C VAL A 471 -9.53 -19.69 -20.42
N ARG A 472 -9.02 -19.56 -21.64
CA ARG A 472 -7.91 -18.67 -21.95
C ARG A 472 -8.47 -17.31 -22.33
N LEU A 473 -8.00 -16.25 -21.64
CA LEU A 473 -8.42 -14.87 -21.87
C LEU A 473 -7.54 -14.23 -22.92
N VAL A 474 -8.15 -13.74 -24.01
CA VAL A 474 -7.44 -13.16 -25.16
C VAL A 474 -8.02 -11.79 -25.49
N TRP A 475 -7.16 -10.79 -25.58
CA TRP A 475 -7.56 -9.47 -26.04
C TRP A 475 -7.65 -9.42 -27.56
N LYS A 476 -8.84 -9.09 -28.09
CA LYS A 476 -9.07 -8.94 -29.52
C LYS A 476 -9.55 -7.54 -29.87
N ASN A 477 -9.03 -7.03 -30.97
CA ASN A 477 -9.51 -5.75 -31.52
C ASN A 477 -10.81 -6.01 -32.29
N THR A 478 -11.91 -5.48 -31.76
CA THR A 478 -13.25 -5.54 -32.35
C THR A 478 -13.65 -4.17 -32.90
N PRO A 479 -14.74 -4.06 -33.70
CA PRO A 479 -15.27 -2.75 -34.14
C PRO A 479 -15.58 -1.77 -32.99
N ASP A 480 -15.84 -2.30 -31.78
CA ASP A 480 -16.13 -1.52 -30.56
C ASP A 480 -14.89 -1.29 -29.68
N GLY A 481 -13.70 -1.60 -30.16
CA GLY A 481 -12.43 -1.48 -29.46
C GLY A 481 -11.84 -2.82 -29.00
N TRP A 482 -10.81 -2.75 -28.18
CA TRP A 482 -10.19 -3.92 -27.59
C TRP A 482 -11.12 -4.52 -26.54
N GLN A 483 -11.42 -5.81 -26.73
CA GLN A 483 -12.27 -6.59 -25.81
C GLN A 483 -11.59 -7.89 -25.44
N GLU A 484 -11.72 -8.30 -24.19
CA GLU A 484 -11.30 -9.59 -23.71
C GLU A 484 -12.32 -10.65 -24.15
N GLN A 485 -11.83 -11.75 -24.69
CA GLN A 485 -12.64 -12.89 -25.16
C GLN A 485 -12.10 -14.16 -24.55
N GLU A 486 -13.02 -15.08 -24.26
CA GLU A 486 -12.73 -16.41 -23.76
C GLU A 486 -12.50 -17.39 -24.91
N GLU A 487 -11.39 -18.12 -24.86
CA GLU A 487 -11.03 -19.19 -25.81
C GLU A 487 -10.59 -20.45 -25.05
N ASP A 488 -10.48 -21.55 -25.75
CA ASP A 488 -9.90 -22.82 -25.28
C ASP A 488 -10.57 -23.35 -23.99
N LEU A 489 -11.91 -23.29 -23.94
CA LEU A 489 -12.69 -23.87 -22.82
C LEU A 489 -12.35 -25.33 -22.58
N GLN A 490 -11.94 -25.66 -21.36
CA GLN A 490 -11.78 -27.02 -20.87
C GLN A 490 -12.59 -27.18 -19.58
N THR A 491 -13.08 -28.38 -19.32
CA THR A 491 -13.88 -28.69 -18.14
C THR A 491 -13.35 -29.93 -17.43
N CYS A 492 -13.48 -29.93 -16.11
CA CYS A 492 -13.20 -31.10 -15.28
C CYS A 492 -14.32 -31.26 -14.25
N SER A 493 -14.88 -32.45 -14.14
CA SER A 493 -15.89 -32.78 -13.12
C SER A 493 -15.32 -33.84 -12.18
N THR A 494 -15.40 -33.57 -10.88
CA THR A 494 -14.89 -34.49 -9.84
C THR A 494 -15.79 -34.47 -8.61
N GLU A 495 -15.54 -35.32 -7.64
CA GLU A 495 -16.22 -35.32 -6.34
C GLU A 495 -15.24 -34.93 -5.22
N SER A 496 -15.68 -34.12 -4.28
CA SER A 496 -14.89 -33.69 -3.13
C SER A 496 -14.57 -34.85 -2.20
N GLY A 497 -13.39 -34.80 -1.58
CA GLY A 497 -12.93 -35.72 -0.53
C GLY A 497 -12.70 -35.03 0.81
N VAL A 498 -12.25 -35.80 1.80
CA VAL A 498 -11.70 -35.23 3.07
C VAL A 498 -10.31 -34.63 2.83
N GLU A 499 -9.60 -35.10 1.83
CA GLU A 499 -8.35 -34.54 1.33
C GLU A 499 -8.62 -33.82 -0.01
N PRO A 500 -7.79 -32.84 -0.40
CA PRO A 500 -7.93 -32.17 -1.69
C PRO A 500 -7.93 -33.14 -2.87
N VAL A 501 -8.78 -32.87 -3.85
CA VAL A 501 -8.85 -33.60 -5.12
C VAL A 501 -8.26 -32.71 -6.23
N ASN A 502 -7.79 -33.31 -7.33
CA ASN A 502 -7.05 -32.59 -8.37
C ASN A 502 -7.80 -32.60 -9.70
N CYS A 503 -7.76 -31.47 -10.39
CA CYS A 503 -8.07 -31.32 -11.82
C CYS A 503 -6.85 -30.81 -12.55
N SER A 504 -6.55 -31.40 -13.74
CA SER A 504 -5.41 -31.03 -14.58
C SER A 504 -5.91 -30.52 -15.92
N PHE A 505 -5.37 -29.37 -16.34
CA PHE A 505 -5.75 -28.71 -17.60
C PHE A 505 -4.53 -28.53 -18.49
N GLU A 506 -4.72 -28.69 -19.78
CA GLU A 506 -3.64 -28.52 -20.75
C GLU A 506 -3.44 -27.04 -21.09
N THR A 507 -2.20 -26.65 -21.32
CA THR A 507 -1.81 -25.29 -21.72
C THR A 507 -1.13 -25.26 -23.07
N PRO A 508 -1.82 -25.66 -24.16
CA PRO A 508 -1.21 -25.79 -25.48
C PRO A 508 -0.79 -24.45 -26.10
N VAL A 509 -1.36 -23.35 -25.64
CA VAL A 509 -1.08 -22.01 -26.12
C VAL A 509 -0.75 -21.12 -24.92
N GLY A 510 0.26 -20.26 -25.05
CA GLY A 510 0.58 -19.27 -24.02
C GLY A 510 -0.55 -18.27 -23.82
N GLY A 511 -0.66 -17.73 -22.63
CA GLY A 511 -1.68 -16.74 -22.28
C GLY A 511 -2.13 -16.81 -20.83
N ARG A 512 -3.18 -16.06 -20.54
CA ARG A 512 -3.80 -16.03 -19.21
C ARG A 512 -4.97 -17.04 -19.17
N TYR A 513 -4.92 -17.95 -18.24
CA TYR A 513 -5.99 -18.92 -17.99
C TYR A 513 -6.77 -18.50 -16.74
N GLN A 514 -8.08 -18.36 -16.89
CA GLN A 514 -9.01 -18.17 -15.78
C GLN A 514 -9.62 -19.53 -15.41
N ILE A 515 -9.61 -19.85 -14.12
CA ILE A 515 -10.13 -21.11 -13.60
C ILE A 515 -11.29 -20.78 -12.67
N THR A 516 -12.42 -21.41 -12.92
CA THR A 516 -13.64 -21.23 -12.12
C THR A 516 -14.12 -22.60 -11.64
N ALA A 517 -14.21 -22.77 -10.33
CA ALA A 517 -14.81 -23.96 -9.73
C ALA A 517 -16.16 -23.62 -9.11
N SER A 518 -17.11 -24.50 -9.23
CA SER A 518 -18.44 -24.34 -8.65
C SER A 518 -18.96 -25.59 -7.97
N VAL A 519 -19.73 -25.37 -6.90
CA VAL A 519 -20.44 -26.41 -6.16
C VAL A 519 -21.88 -25.97 -5.89
N ILE A 520 -22.77 -26.92 -5.74
CA ILE A 520 -24.19 -26.64 -5.44
C ILE A 520 -24.53 -27.34 -4.11
N ASP A 521 -25.21 -26.62 -3.23
CA ASP A 521 -25.69 -27.17 -1.97
C ASP A 521 -27.03 -27.93 -2.12
N GLU A 522 -27.50 -28.57 -1.05
CA GLU A 522 -28.74 -29.34 -1.07
C GLU A 522 -30.00 -28.46 -1.31
N SER A 523 -29.90 -27.17 -1.10
CA SER A 523 -30.96 -26.20 -1.37
C SER A 523 -30.92 -25.63 -2.81
N GLY A 524 -29.95 -26.08 -3.63
CA GLY A 524 -29.76 -25.62 -5.00
C GLY A 524 -29.05 -24.27 -5.11
N ARG A 525 -28.37 -23.82 -4.06
CA ARG A 525 -27.58 -22.59 -4.04
C ARG A 525 -26.15 -22.89 -4.49
N GLN A 526 -25.59 -22.03 -5.30
CA GLN A 526 -24.27 -22.19 -5.89
C GLN A 526 -23.22 -21.36 -5.14
N ASN A 527 -22.03 -21.91 -5.02
CA ASN A 527 -20.79 -21.21 -4.68
C ASN A 527 -19.74 -21.48 -5.73
#